data_fc0fb06f7ef71ac4b11725c002841271
#
_entry.id   fc0fb06f7ef71ac4b11725c002841271
#
_cell.length_a   1.000
_cell.length_b   1.000
_cell.length_c   1.000
_cell.angle_alpha   90.00
_cell.angle_beta   90.00
_cell.angle_gamma   90.00
#
_symmetry.space_group_name_H-M   'P 1'
#
loop_
_entity.id
_entity.type
_entity.pdbx_description
1 polymer ?
#
loop_
_entity_poly.entity_id
_entity_poly.type
_entity_poly.pdbx_seq_one_letter_code
_entity_poly.pdbx_strand_id
1 'polypeptide(L)'
;DILSFIKKLKINKKLLLLSPIECKNKSDFNEKLELLKNQGYSRIKYNNIVDKIDNFKYLDSKKFYLVVDRIITENDESFYNRLADAIEVSIFEGNGICIIEDLDNNKSHQFNTRFELDGQVFLEPSTNLFSFNNPYGACPKCEGYGDIVGIDKNLVIKNKELSVYEDAILPWKGQKLSKYKNDFIKQSHKFNFPIHKPYHELSEN
;
A
#
# COMPACT_ATOMS: atom_id res chain seq x y z
N ASP A 1 16.20 -8.91 15.37
CA ASP A 1 15.76 -10.03 14.59
C ASP A 1 16.72 -10.47 13.48
N ILE A 2 17.26 -9.57 12.62
CA ILE A 2 18.27 -9.91 11.61
C ILE A 2 19.55 -10.41 12.28
N LEU A 3 20.05 -9.69 13.28
CA LEU A 3 21.22 -10.10 14.07
C LEU A 3 21.01 -11.46 14.71
N SER A 4 19.82 -11.73 15.29
CA SER A 4 19.47 -13.00 15.89
C SER A 4 19.43 -14.14 14.86
N PHE A 5 19.04 -13.85 13.63
CA PHE A 5 19.09 -14.81 12.53
C PHE A 5 20.53 -15.16 12.17
N ILE A 6 21.42 -14.17 12.01
CA ILE A 6 22.82 -14.39 11.63
C ILE A 6 23.58 -15.12 12.73
N LYS A 7 23.32 -14.80 14.02
CA LYS A 7 23.91 -15.51 15.18
C LYS A 7 23.64 -17.01 15.21
N LYS A 8 22.55 -17.47 14.58
CA LYS A 8 22.21 -18.90 14.47
C LYS A 8 22.91 -19.61 13.32
N LEU A 9 23.54 -18.87 12.43
CA LEU A 9 24.28 -19.45 11.31
C LEU A 9 25.65 -19.99 11.77
N LYS A 10 26.19 -20.94 11.03
CA LYS A 10 27.54 -21.47 11.28
C LYS A 10 28.58 -20.38 11.00
N ILE A 11 29.69 -20.42 11.73
CA ILE A 11 30.87 -19.58 11.50
C ILE A 11 31.47 -19.90 10.11
N ASN A 12 32.15 -18.93 9.52
CA ASN A 12 32.76 -18.98 8.19
C ASN A 12 31.78 -19.11 7.01
N LYS A 13 30.51 -18.77 7.18
CA LYS A 13 29.59 -18.63 6.06
C LYS A 13 29.76 -17.33 5.32
N LYS A 14 29.70 -17.41 3.99
CA LYS A 14 29.77 -16.23 3.11
C LYS A 14 28.38 -15.70 2.81
N LEU A 15 28.11 -14.48 3.26
CA LEU A 15 26.83 -13.82 3.10
C LEU A 15 26.97 -12.54 2.26
N LEU A 16 25.94 -12.24 1.47
CA LEU A 16 25.75 -10.92 0.86
C LEU A 16 24.61 -10.20 1.57
N LEU A 17 24.86 -8.96 1.92
CA LEU A 17 23.86 -8.03 2.40
C LEU A 17 23.39 -7.18 1.22
N LEU A 18 22.11 -7.28 0.87
CA LEU A 18 21.54 -6.74 -0.33
C LEU A 18 20.35 -5.82 -0.02
N SER A 19 20.24 -4.74 -0.78
CA SER A 19 19.09 -3.82 -0.76
C SER A 19 18.44 -3.79 -2.12
N PRO A 20 17.11 -3.93 -2.25
CA PRO A 20 16.44 -3.84 -3.52
C PRO A 20 16.52 -2.42 -4.09
N ILE A 21 16.80 -2.30 -5.39
CA ILE A 21 16.76 -1.04 -6.12
C ILE A 21 15.43 -0.97 -6.87
N GLU A 22 14.50 -0.17 -6.39
CA GLU A 22 13.24 0.10 -7.06
C GLU A 22 13.45 1.19 -8.11
N CYS A 23 13.16 0.92 -9.38
CA CYS A 23 13.23 1.88 -10.47
C CYS A 23 12.01 1.76 -11.39
N LYS A 24 11.50 2.90 -11.84
CA LYS A 24 10.30 2.96 -12.70
C LYS A 24 10.65 2.81 -14.18
N ASN A 25 11.81 3.32 -14.58
CA ASN A 25 12.26 3.34 -15.95
C ASN A 25 13.80 3.43 -16.01
N LYS A 26 14.35 3.42 -17.25
CA LYS A 26 15.79 3.47 -17.49
C LYS A 26 16.45 4.77 -17.00
N SER A 27 15.77 5.92 -17.09
CA SER A 27 16.32 7.20 -16.63
C SER A 27 16.49 7.19 -15.12
N ASP A 28 15.45 6.80 -14.40
CA ASP A 28 15.44 6.66 -12.92
C ASP A 28 16.50 5.67 -12.44
N PHE A 29 16.69 4.55 -13.18
CA PHE A 29 17.74 3.58 -12.87
C PHE A 29 19.14 4.19 -12.98
N ASN A 30 19.43 4.90 -14.08
CA ASN A 30 20.75 5.51 -14.28
C ASN A 30 21.04 6.59 -13.24
N GLU A 31 20.06 7.44 -12.91
CA GLU A 31 20.18 8.46 -11.86
C GLU A 31 20.48 7.83 -10.50
N LYS A 32 19.78 6.74 -10.14
CA LYS A 32 20.06 5.99 -8.91
C LYS A 32 21.43 5.37 -8.90
N LEU A 33 21.90 4.82 -10.03
CA LEU A 33 23.27 4.28 -10.12
C LEU A 33 24.32 5.34 -9.88
N GLU A 34 24.16 6.54 -10.44
CA GLU A 34 25.08 7.65 -10.22
C GLU A 34 25.08 8.11 -8.75
N LEU A 35 23.91 8.19 -8.13
CA LEU A 35 23.80 8.50 -6.70
C LEU A 35 24.52 7.46 -5.85
N LEU A 36 24.29 6.17 -6.10
CA LEU A 36 24.94 5.08 -5.36
C LEU A 36 26.46 5.10 -5.53
N LYS A 37 26.98 5.41 -6.75
CA LYS A 37 28.40 5.58 -6.98
C LYS A 37 28.98 6.74 -6.14
N ASN A 38 28.29 7.88 -6.13
CA ASN A 38 28.71 9.05 -5.34
C ASN A 38 28.72 8.79 -3.83
N GLN A 39 27.87 7.87 -3.36
CA GLN A 39 27.83 7.38 -1.98
C GLN A 39 28.95 6.36 -1.69
N GLY A 40 29.71 5.93 -2.72
CA GLY A 40 30.84 5.01 -2.56
C GLY A 40 30.51 3.54 -2.81
N TYR A 41 29.29 3.20 -3.21
CA TYR A 41 28.96 1.84 -3.58
C TYR A 41 29.54 1.47 -4.94
N SER A 42 30.00 0.24 -5.07
CA SER A 42 30.71 -0.19 -6.26
C SER A 42 30.08 -1.39 -6.97
N ARG A 43 29.13 -2.07 -6.35
CA ARG A 43 28.63 -3.36 -6.86
C ARG A 43 27.12 -3.46 -6.79
N ILE A 44 26.57 -4.07 -7.83
CA ILE A 44 25.15 -4.42 -7.96
C ILE A 44 25.04 -5.91 -8.24
N LYS A 45 23.97 -6.51 -7.73
CA LYS A 45 23.56 -7.85 -8.06
C LYS A 45 22.33 -7.82 -8.98
N TYR A 46 22.39 -8.65 -10.01
CA TYR A 46 21.30 -8.89 -10.93
C TYR A 46 21.20 -10.40 -11.21
N ASN A 47 20.06 -10.99 -10.98
CA ASN A 47 19.92 -12.45 -10.90
C ASN A 47 20.98 -13.06 -9.94
N ASN A 48 21.84 -13.96 -10.44
CA ASN A 48 22.94 -14.53 -9.68
C ASN A 48 24.31 -13.91 -10.00
N ILE A 49 24.33 -12.80 -10.76
CA ILE A 49 25.56 -12.13 -11.18
C ILE A 49 25.76 -10.90 -10.29
N VAL A 50 26.94 -10.82 -9.65
CA VAL A 50 27.39 -9.63 -8.93
C VAL A 50 28.53 -9.00 -9.71
N ASP A 51 28.37 -7.77 -10.15
CA ASP A 51 29.37 -7.05 -10.93
C ASP A 51 29.46 -5.59 -10.48
N LYS A 52 30.44 -4.85 -11.03
CA LYS A 52 30.59 -3.42 -10.78
C LYS A 52 29.43 -2.64 -11.37
N ILE A 53 29.06 -1.56 -10.70
CA ILE A 53 27.98 -0.65 -11.13
C ILE A 53 28.19 -0.18 -12.57
N ASP A 54 29.45 0.08 -12.98
CA ASP A 54 29.77 0.57 -14.33
C ASP A 54 29.45 -0.40 -15.47
N ASN A 55 29.40 -1.68 -15.18
CA ASN A 55 29.14 -2.73 -16.16
C ASN A 55 27.66 -2.98 -16.38
N PHE A 56 26.80 -2.46 -15.51
CA PHE A 56 25.37 -2.74 -15.57
C PHE A 56 24.63 -1.83 -16.55
N LYS A 57 23.72 -2.46 -17.32
CA LYS A 57 22.75 -1.78 -18.17
C LYS A 57 21.33 -2.09 -17.68
N TYR A 58 20.46 -1.11 -17.77
CA TYR A 58 19.05 -1.29 -17.47
C TYR A 58 18.42 -2.38 -18.34
N LEU A 59 17.70 -3.28 -17.70
CA LEU A 59 16.94 -4.33 -18.36
C LEU A 59 15.49 -4.26 -17.82
N ASP A 60 14.52 -4.07 -18.71
CA ASP A 60 13.13 -4.00 -18.35
C ASP A 60 12.66 -5.23 -17.56
N SER A 61 11.74 -5.01 -16.61
CA SER A 61 11.12 -6.04 -15.77
C SER A 61 12.03 -6.86 -14.85
N LYS A 62 13.25 -6.41 -14.58
CA LYS A 62 14.19 -7.16 -13.74
C LYS A 62 14.50 -6.46 -12.42
N LYS A 63 14.70 -7.27 -11.37
CA LYS A 63 15.04 -6.79 -10.04
C LYS A 63 16.54 -6.64 -9.90
N PHE A 64 16.96 -5.44 -9.49
CA PHE A 64 18.35 -5.13 -9.17
C PHE A 64 18.50 -4.99 -7.66
N TYR A 65 19.67 -5.36 -7.17
CA TYR A 65 20.00 -5.27 -5.76
C TYR A 65 21.35 -4.59 -5.58
N LEU A 66 21.39 -3.60 -4.71
CA LEU A 66 22.65 -3.03 -4.24
C LEU A 66 23.37 -4.05 -3.35
N VAL A 67 24.64 -4.27 -3.55
CA VAL A 67 25.47 -5.04 -2.62
C VAL A 67 26.04 -4.07 -1.59
N VAL A 68 25.44 -4.06 -0.41
CA VAL A 68 25.84 -3.17 0.69
C VAL A 68 27.13 -3.67 1.34
N ASP A 69 27.17 -4.95 1.71
CA ASP A 69 28.38 -5.57 2.27
C ASP A 69 28.51 -7.05 1.89
N ARG A 70 29.73 -7.55 2.03
CA ARG A 70 30.09 -8.97 1.91
C ARG A 70 30.65 -9.43 3.22
N ILE A 71 29.99 -10.37 3.84
CA ILE A 71 30.21 -10.75 5.22
C ILE A 71 30.67 -12.19 5.26
N ILE A 72 31.68 -12.49 6.08
CA ILE A 72 31.99 -13.84 6.53
C ILE A 72 31.59 -13.89 8.00
N THR A 73 30.73 -14.85 8.36
CA THR A 73 30.23 -14.94 9.73
C THR A 73 31.34 -15.29 10.71
N GLU A 74 31.50 -14.48 11.72
CA GLU A 74 32.43 -14.58 12.84
C GLU A 74 31.64 -14.54 14.16
N ASN A 75 32.32 -14.80 15.27
CA ASN A 75 31.67 -14.80 16.58
C ASN A 75 32.45 -13.90 17.55
N ASP A 76 32.64 -12.65 17.13
CA ASP A 76 33.23 -11.60 17.97
C ASP A 76 32.35 -10.35 18.03
N GLU A 77 32.60 -9.51 19.00
CA GLU A 77 31.80 -8.31 19.26
C GLU A 77 32.01 -7.27 18.15
N SER A 78 33.22 -7.14 17.63
CA SER A 78 33.54 -6.18 16.58
C SER A 78 32.82 -6.51 15.27
N PHE A 79 32.72 -7.80 14.96
CA PHE A 79 31.95 -8.28 13.84
C PHE A 79 30.46 -7.91 13.96
N TYR A 80 29.85 -8.14 15.13
CA TYR A 80 28.44 -7.81 15.32
C TYR A 80 28.13 -6.32 15.28
N ASN A 81 29.03 -5.48 15.76
CA ASN A 81 28.89 -4.02 15.66
C ASN A 81 28.93 -3.56 14.18
N ARG A 82 29.93 -4.01 13.41
CA ARG A 82 30.01 -3.74 11.98
C ARG A 82 28.79 -4.27 11.23
N LEU A 83 28.34 -5.45 11.59
CA LEU A 83 27.16 -6.06 10.99
C LEU A 83 25.90 -5.24 11.27
N ALA A 84 25.72 -4.71 12.48
CA ALA A 84 24.59 -3.87 12.83
C ALA A 84 24.53 -2.61 11.97
N ASP A 85 25.69 -1.92 11.81
CA ASP A 85 25.80 -0.74 10.96
C ASP A 85 25.46 -1.07 9.49
N ALA A 86 26.00 -2.18 8.97
CA ALA A 86 25.72 -2.59 7.60
C ALA A 86 24.23 -2.96 7.37
N ILE A 87 23.57 -3.57 8.37
CA ILE A 87 22.14 -3.87 8.33
C ILE A 87 21.32 -2.57 8.31
N GLU A 88 21.66 -1.59 9.14
CA GLU A 88 20.97 -0.30 9.18
C GLU A 88 21.07 0.41 7.83
N VAL A 89 22.26 0.45 7.26
CA VAL A 89 22.49 1.00 5.91
C VAL A 89 21.68 0.22 4.87
N SER A 90 21.65 -1.12 4.95
CA SER A 90 20.88 -1.93 4.00
C SER A 90 19.38 -1.69 4.09
N ILE A 91 18.83 -1.52 5.28
CA ILE A 91 17.42 -1.18 5.50
C ILE A 91 17.13 0.21 4.94
N PHE A 92 18.00 1.18 5.16
CA PHE A 92 17.85 2.54 4.66
C PHE A 92 17.84 2.58 3.13
N GLU A 93 18.86 2.02 2.48
CA GLU A 93 18.99 1.98 1.02
C GLU A 93 17.88 1.13 0.35
N GLY A 94 17.44 0.08 1.04
CA GLY A 94 16.37 -0.81 0.59
C GLY A 94 14.95 -0.31 0.91
N ASN A 95 14.82 0.94 1.40
CA ASN A 95 13.53 1.51 1.78
C ASN A 95 12.73 0.56 2.69
N GLY A 96 13.36 0.11 3.78
CA GLY A 96 12.78 -0.81 4.76
C GLY A 96 12.99 -2.31 4.47
N ILE A 97 13.61 -2.67 3.36
CA ILE A 97 13.87 -4.07 2.99
C ILE A 97 15.36 -4.35 3.01
N CYS A 98 15.75 -5.41 3.73
CA CYS A 98 17.08 -5.97 3.76
C CYS A 98 17.04 -7.43 3.34
N ILE A 99 17.95 -7.86 2.47
CA ILE A 99 18.03 -9.24 2.01
C ILE A 99 19.40 -9.79 2.37
N ILE A 100 19.41 -10.95 3.03
CA ILE A 100 20.62 -11.72 3.32
C ILE A 100 20.63 -12.92 2.41
N GLU A 101 21.69 -13.06 1.65
CA GLU A 101 21.90 -14.20 0.77
C GLU A 101 23.09 -15.03 1.24
N ASP A 102 22.85 -16.30 1.47
CA ASP A 102 23.86 -17.31 1.76
C ASP A 102 24.46 -17.81 0.42
N LEU A 103 25.70 -17.44 0.14
CA LEU A 103 26.38 -17.80 -1.12
C LEU A 103 26.72 -19.30 -1.22
N ASP A 104 26.81 -19.98 -0.08
CA ASP A 104 27.13 -21.40 -0.05
C ASP A 104 25.94 -22.27 -0.47
N ASN A 105 24.71 -21.81 -0.14
CA ASN A 105 23.48 -22.58 -0.38
C ASN A 105 22.55 -21.90 -1.42
N ASN A 106 22.89 -20.74 -1.93
CA ASN A 106 22.05 -19.91 -2.81
C ASN A 106 20.63 -19.63 -2.22
N LYS A 107 20.55 -19.51 -0.89
CA LYS A 107 19.31 -19.18 -0.19
C LYS A 107 19.30 -17.71 0.20
N SER A 108 18.20 -17.04 -0.08
CA SER A 108 17.98 -15.65 0.33
C SER A 108 16.87 -15.57 1.38
N HIS A 109 17.09 -14.72 2.37
CA HIS A 109 16.12 -14.37 3.40
C HIS A 109 15.86 -12.87 3.33
N GLN A 110 14.60 -12.51 3.13
CA GLN A 110 14.17 -11.11 3.10
C GLN A 110 13.63 -10.72 4.46
N PHE A 111 14.08 -9.57 4.95
CA PHE A 111 13.59 -8.91 6.15
C PHE A 111 12.94 -7.60 5.75
N ASN A 112 11.81 -7.29 6.36
CA ASN A 112 11.03 -6.11 6.06
C ASN A 112 10.72 -5.39 7.38
N THR A 113 11.04 -4.09 7.42
CA THR A 113 10.74 -3.20 8.55
C THR A 113 9.58 -2.26 8.23
N ARG A 114 9.02 -2.31 7.03
CA ARG A 114 7.86 -1.52 6.65
C ARG A 114 6.64 -1.97 7.44
N PHE A 115 5.76 -1.04 7.71
CA PHE A 115 4.47 -1.32 8.33
C PHE A 115 3.52 -1.90 7.28
N GLU A 116 3.75 -3.15 6.90
CA GLU A 116 2.95 -3.87 5.90
C GLU A 116 2.73 -5.32 6.29
N LEU A 117 1.56 -5.85 5.94
CA LEU A 117 1.20 -7.25 6.14
C LEU A 117 0.30 -7.70 4.97
N ASP A 118 0.58 -8.87 4.41
CA ASP A 118 -0.19 -9.48 3.31
C ASP A 118 -0.42 -8.55 2.10
N GLY A 119 0.59 -7.71 1.79
CA GLY A 119 0.54 -6.75 0.68
C GLY A 119 -0.25 -5.47 0.97
N GLN A 120 -0.73 -5.28 2.20
CA GLN A 120 -1.33 -4.04 2.66
C GLN A 120 -0.30 -3.21 3.42
N VAL A 121 -0.14 -1.96 3.01
CA VAL A 121 0.70 -0.99 3.70
C VAL A 121 -0.15 -0.24 4.71
N PHE A 122 0.30 -0.21 5.96
CA PHE A 122 -0.34 0.52 7.05
C PHE A 122 0.43 1.81 7.34
N LEU A 123 -0.28 2.81 7.83
CA LEU A 123 0.36 4.02 8.34
C LEU A 123 1.13 3.70 9.61
N GLU A 124 2.33 4.26 9.73
CA GLU A 124 3.09 4.13 10.97
C GLU A 124 2.33 4.76 12.13
N PRO A 125 2.26 4.07 13.29
CA PRO A 125 1.59 4.59 14.46
C PRO A 125 2.19 5.93 14.91
N SER A 126 1.37 6.95 14.92
CA SER A 126 1.72 8.28 15.43
C SER A 126 0.62 8.81 16.32
N THR A 127 0.91 9.79 17.16
CA THR A 127 -0.12 10.43 18.00
C THR A 127 -1.25 11.01 17.16
N ASN A 128 -0.94 11.50 15.96
CA ASN A 128 -1.93 12.06 15.05
C ASN A 128 -2.88 11.00 14.47
N LEU A 129 -2.39 9.77 14.25
CA LEU A 129 -3.22 8.67 13.75
C LEU A 129 -4.28 8.23 14.77
N PHE A 130 -4.02 8.39 16.07
CA PHE A 130 -4.94 8.03 17.15
C PHE A 130 -5.85 9.19 17.58
N SER A 131 -5.76 10.35 16.94
CA SER A 131 -6.57 11.52 17.26
C SER A 131 -7.71 11.68 16.25
N PHE A 132 -8.97 11.55 16.72
CA PHE A 132 -10.16 11.74 15.88
C PHE A 132 -10.33 13.18 15.38
N ASN A 133 -9.66 14.16 16.02
CA ASN A 133 -9.64 15.57 15.62
C ASN A 133 -8.56 15.88 14.57
N ASN A 134 -7.89 14.88 14.04
CA ASN A 134 -6.82 15.05 13.08
C ASN A 134 -7.20 14.33 11.77
N PRO A 135 -6.96 14.89 10.58
CA PRO A 135 -7.26 14.27 9.30
C PRO A 135 -6.68 12.85 9.12
N TYR A 136 -5.56 12.55 9.79
CA TYR A 136 -4.94 11.21 9.73
C TYR A 136 -5.67 10.15 10.57
N GLY A 137 -6.28 10.55 11.70
CA GLY A 137 -6.96 9.65 12.63
C GLY A 137 -8.49 9.74 12.56
N ALA A 138 -9.02 10.73 11.87
CA ALA A 138 -10.45 10.90 11.71
C ALA A 138 -11.04 9.80 10.80
N CYS A 139 -12.24 9.38 11.10
CA CYS A 139 -12.97 8.46 10.22
C CYS A 139 -13.18 9.11 8.83
N PRO A 140 -12.81 8.45 7.73
CA PRO A 140 -12.93 9.03 6.39
C PRO A 140 -14.38 9.26 5.94
N LYS A 141 -15.37 8.69 6.65
CA LYS A 141 -16.80 8.89 6.34
C LYS A 141 -17.40 10.09 7.04
N CYS A 142 -17.06 10.30 8.31
CA CYS A 142 -17.65 11.39 9.12
C CYS A 142 -16.64 12.46 9.50
N GLU A 143 -15.38 12.34 9.09
CA GLU A 143 -14.28 13.30 9.33
C GLU A 143 -14.11 13.67 10.82
N GLY A 144 -14.49 12.75 11.72
CA GLY A 144 -14.44 12.95 13.17
C GLY A 144 -15.70 13.50 13.80
N TYR A 145 -16.71 13.86 13.02
CA TYR A 145 -17.97 14.43 13.54
C TYR A 145 -18.93 13.40 14.17
N GLY A 146 -18.72 12.10 13.93
CA GLY A 146 -19.61 11.03 14.43
C GLY A 146 -20.82 10.78 13.54
N ASP A 147 -21.33 11.81 12.88
CA ASP A 147 -22.50 11.74 12.00
C ASP A 147 -22.14 12.03 10.55
N ILE A 148 -22.91 11.45 9.64
CA ILE A 148 -22.74 11.66 8.19
C ILE A 148 -23.90 12.51 7.69
N VAL A 149 -23.58 13.65 7.09
CA VAL A 149 -24.57 14.45 6.40
C VAL A 149 -24.92 13.76 5.07
N GLY A 150 -26.13 13.29 4.95
CA GLY A 150 -26.57 12.57 3.78
C GLY A 150 -28.10 12.49 3.69
N ILE A 151 -28.57 11.85 2.61
CA ILE A 151 -30.02 11.62 2.43
C ILE A 151 -30.41 10.37 3.21
N ASP A 152 -31.25 10.56 4.25
CA ASP A 152 -31.86 9.43 4.97
C ASP A 152 -33.03 8.87 4.15
N LYS A 153 -32.86 7.64 3.66
CA LYS A 153 -33.88 6.93 2.88
C LYS A 153 -35.22 6.78 3.62
N ASN A 154 -35.20 6.65 4.96
CA ASN A 154 -36.40 6.50 5.75
C ASN A 154 -37.15 7.83 5.92
N LEU A 155 -36.48 8.97 5.86
CA LEU A 155 -37.11 10.28 5.83
C LEU A 155 -37.66 10.62 4.46
N VAL A 156 -37.02 10.14 3.39
CA VAL A 156 -37.51 10.32 2.02
C VAL A 156 -38.75 9.47 1.76
N ILE A 157 -38.76 8.22 2.21
CA ILE A 157 -39.86 7.27 2.03
C ILE A 157 -40.33 6.77 3.38
N LYS A 158 -41.21 7.56 4.00
CA LYS A 158 -41.75 7.23 5.34
C LYS A 158 -42.76 6.10 5.31
N ASN A 159 -43.61 6.06 4.30
CA ASN A 159 -44.59 5.00 4.12
C ASN A 159 -44.22 4.14 2.93
N LYS A 160 -43.79 2.92 3.19
CA LYS A 160 -43.36 1.96 2.16
C LYS A 160 -44.53 1.26 1.47
N GLU A 161 -45.74 1.41 1.97
CA GLU A 161 -46.96 0.89 1.34
C GLU A 161 -47.43 1.72 0.15
N LEU A 162 -46.93 2.96 0.04
CA LEU A 162 -47.25 3.82 -1.08
C LEU A 162 -46.39 3.56 -2.28
N SER A 163 -46.97 3.72 -3.44
CA SER A 163 -46.24 3.75 -4.73
C SER A 163 -45.71 5.17 -5.06
N VAL A 164 -44.85 5.27 -6.06
CA VAL A 164 -44.38 6.60 -6.52
C VAL A 164 -45.52 7.46 -7.00
N TYR A 165 -46.53 6.86 -7.64
CA TYR A 165 -47.72 7.55 -8.08
C TYR A 165 -48.51 8.12 -6.89
N GLU A 166 -48.60 7.41 -5.78
CA GLU A 166 -49.29 7.78 -4.54
C GLU A 166 -48.45 8.64 -3.59
N ASP A 167 -47.38 9.25 -4.07
CA ASP A 167 -46.50 10.12 -3.31
C ASP A 167 -45.64 9.42 -2.22
N ALA A 168 -45.12 8.23 -2.50
CA ALA A 168 -44.19 7.57 -1.59
C ALA A 168 -42.94 8.45 -1.31
N ILE A 169 -42.49 9.23 -2.29
CA ILE A 169 -41.32 10.09 -2.18
C ILE A 169 -41.76 11.46 -1.58
N LEU A 170 -41.57 11.60 -0.29
CA LEU A 170 -42.05 12.75 0.48
C LEU A 170 -41.56 14.12 -0.06
N PRO A 171 -40.29 14.30 -0.45
CA PRO A 171 -39.81 15.56 -0.99
C PRO A 171 -40.54 16.01 -2.27
N TRP A 172 -41.10 15.09 -3.04
CA TRP A 172 -41.82 15.41 -4.30
C TRP A 172 -43.22 15.93 -4.10
N LYS A 173 -43.76 15.87 -2.88
CA LYS A 173 -45.04 16.49 -2.54
C LYS A 173 -45.00 18.02 -2.53
N GLY A 174 -43.79 18.59 -2.36
CA GLY A 174 -43.61 20.06 -2.33
C GLY A 174 -43.76 20.70 -3.69
N GLN A 175 -44.31 21.93 -3.73
CA GLN A 175 -44.57 22.68 -4.96
C GLN A 175 -43.34 22.80 -5.86
N LYS A 176 -42.16 22.98 -5.29
CA LYS A 176 -40.89 23.13 -6.05
C LYS A 176 -40.42 21.83 -6.70
N LEU A 177 -40.66 20.69 -6.08
CA LEU A 177 -40.13 19.40 -6.51
C LEU A 177 -41.19 18.49 -7.17
N SER A 178 -42.45 18.86 -7.16
CA SER A 178 -43.54 18.09 -7.83
C SER A 178 -43.35 17.92 -9.33
N LYS A 179 -42.65 18.87 -9.98
CA LYS A 179 -42.28 18.76 -11.39
C LYS A 179 -41.43 17.49 -11.67
N TYR A 180 -40.52 17.11 -10.76
CA TYR A 180 -39.68 15.93 -10.93
C TYR A 180 -40.49 14.63 -10.84
N LYS A 181 -41.53 14.58 -9.97
CA LYS A 181 -42.47 13.47 -9.93
C LYS A 181 -43.20 13.33 -11.27
N ASN A 182 -43.74 14.45 -11.80
CA ASN A 182 -44.46 14.45 -13.08
C ASN A 182 -43.56 14.03 -14.25
N ASP A 183 -42.34 14.51 -14.28
CA ASP A 183 -41.37 14.14 -15.32
C ASP A 183 -40.94 12.67 -15.19
N PHE A 184 -40.78 12.16 -13.98
CA PHE A 184 -40.48 10.74 -13.73
C PHE A 184 -41.64 9.86 -14.19
N ILE A 185 -42.88 10.19 -13.83
CA ILE A 185 -44.08 9.44 -14.26
C ILE A 185 -44.19 9.40 -15.78
N LYS A 186 -44.00 10.55 -16.46
CA LYS A 186 -44.02 10.62 -17.91
C LYS A 186 -42.98 9.78 -18.60
N GLN A 187 -41.80 9.62 -17.97
CA GLN A 187 -40.69 8.90 -18.57
C GLN A 187 -40.57 7.44 -18.08
N SER A 188 -41.33 7.04 -17.05
CA SER A 188 -41.26 5.72 -16.41
C SER A 188 -41.42 4.55 -17.40
N HIS A 189 -42.26 4.76 -18.46
CA HIS A 189 -42.47 3.76 -19.49
C HIS A 189 -41.21 3.41 -20.29
N LYS A 190 -40.24 4.35 -20.38
CA LYS A 190 -38.96 4.11 -21.09
C LYS A 190 -38.08 3.08 -20.36
N PHE A 191 -38.28 2.95 -19.06
CA PHE A 191 -37.51 2.10 -18.17
C PHE A 191 -38.34 0.92 -17.62
N ASN A 192 -39.59 0.76 -18.09
CA ASN A 192 -40.55 -0.23 -17.59
C ASN A 192 -40.73 -0.15 -16.04
N PHE A 193 -40.62 1.06 -15.47
CA PHE A 193 -40.71 1.23 -14.03
C PHE A 193 -42.17 1.16 -13.57
N PRO A 194 -42.51 0.27 -12.58
CA PRO A 194 -43.89 0.07 -12.14
C PRO A 194 -44.33 1.17 -11.15
N ILE A 195 -44.77 2.33 -11.63
CA ILE A 195 -45.13 3.51 -10.84
C ILE A 195 -46.26 3.31 -9.83
N HIS A 196 -47.10 2.30 -10.03
CA HIS A 196 -48.25 1.98 -9.13
C HIS A 196 -47.90 0.88 -8.11
N LYS A 197 -46.70 0.28 -8.18
CA LYS A 197 -46.28 -0.76 -7.27
C LYS A 197 -45.82 -0.15 -5.95
N PRO A 198 -46.26 -0.68 -4.76
CA PRO A 198 -45.74 -0.22 -3.48
C PRO A 198 -44.23 -0.29 -3.36
N TYR A 199 -43.62 0.65 -2.64
CA TYR A 199 -42.16 0.74 -2.56
C TYR A 199 -41.51 -0.54 -2.00
N HIS A 200 -42.12 -1.19 -1.00
CA HIS A 200 -41.59 -2.41 -0.41
C HIS A 200 -41.60 -3.63 -1.33
N GLU A 201 -42.38 -3.59 -2.42
CA GLU A 201 -42.42 -4.64 -3.44
C GLU A 201 -41.47 -4.39 -4.63
N LEU A 202 -40.79 -3.24 -4.67
CA LEU A 202 -39.83 -2.96 -5.72
C LEU A 202 -38.55 -3.79 -5.52
N SER A 203 -37.98 -4.32 -6.59
CA SER A 203 -36.68 -5.00 -6.57
C SER A 203 -35.55 -3.98 -6.54
N GLU A 204 -34.39 -4.39 -6.03
CA GLU A 204 -33.17 -3.59 -6.02
C GLU A 204 -32.47 -3.48 -7.40
N ASN A 205 -33.06 -4.06 -8.46
CA ASN A 205 -32.51 -4.08 -9.81
C ASN A 205 -33.04 -2.92 -10.66
#